data_bf607a6804f3481037fdd024011fef81
#
_entry.id   bf607a6804f3481037fdd024011fef81
#
_cell.length_a   1.000
_cell.length_b   1.000
_cell.length_c   1.000
_cell.angle_alpha   90.00
_cell.angle_beta   90.00
_cell.angle_gamma   90.00
#
_symmetry.space_group_name_H-M   'P 1'
#
loop_
_entity.id
_entity.type
_entity.pdbx_description
1 polymer ?
#
loop_
_entity_poly.entity_id
_entity_poly.type
_entity_poly.pdbx_seq_one_letter_code
_entity_poly.pdbx_strand_id
1 'polypeptide(L)'
;MNYYADELFVKNLAELNSGGFWYKDEKITSSVGQYSGEKDGIVFVSDPQLRSSAAQSMAEQVLSLGGAAVMTGTLEKGSFSEILFSQGKAEMLRYPVHLSYAQFRRLTEQNEFKRTVPYHSKAFTSERTIEF
;
A
#
# COMPACT_ATOMS: atom_id res chain seq x y z
N MET A 1 -20.97 -2.89 -6.05
CA MET A 1 -19.70 -3.59 -5.79
C MET A 1 -19.45 -3.57 -4.30
N ASN A 2 -19.12 -4.71 -3.72
CA ASN A 2 -18.88 -4.85 -2.28
C ASN A 2 -17.39 -4.65 -1.99
N TYR A 3 -17.07 -4.05 -0.85
CA TYR A 3 -15.71 -3.81 -0.40
C TYR A 3 -15.50 -4.46 0.96
N TYR A 4 -14.42 -5.18 1.09
CA TYR A 4 -14.01 -5.87 2.31
C TYR A 4 -12.55 -5.57 2.62
N ALA A 5 -12.17 -5.74 3.87
CA ALA A 5 -10.77 -5.57 4.27
C ALA A 5 -10.43 -6.41 5.50
N ASP A 6 -9.15 -6.47 5.80
CA ASP A 6 -8.71 -7.00 7.09
C ASP A 6 -9.15 -6.11 8.26
N GLU A 7 -9.14 -6.67 9.45
CA GLU A 7 -9.59 -5.99 10.68
C GLU A 7 -8.84 -4.67 10.92
N LEU A 8 -7.53 -4.66 10.68
CA LEU A 8 -6.70 -3.47 10.88
C LEU A 8 -7.09 -2.33 9.93
N PHE A 9 -7.36 -2.66 8.67
CA PHE A 9 -7.82 -1.67 7.69
C PHE A 9 -9.16 -1.08 8.10
N VAL A 10 -10.13 -1.92 8.48
CA VAL A 10 -11.48 -1.48 8.91
C VAL A 10 -11.39 -0.56 10.12
N LYS A 11 -10.56 -0.92 11.10
CA LYS A 11 -10.30 -0.11 12.29
C LYS A 11 -9.71 1.25 11.93
N ASN A 12 -8.65 1.27 11.13
CA ASN A 12 -7.98 2.51 10.70
C ASN A 12 -8.93 3.42 9.90
N LEU A 13 -9.76 2.84 9.04
CA LEU A 13 -10.75 3.60 8.27
C LEU A 13 -11.80 4.25 9.20
N ALA A 14 -12.25 3.55 10.22
CA ALA A 14 -13.18 4.10 11.21
C ALA A 14 -12.56 5.26 11.99
N GLU A 15 -11.30 5.13 12.40
CA GLU A 15 -10.54 6.20 13.08
C GLU A 15 -10.36 7.42 12.16
N LEU A 16 -10.01 7.24 10.89
CA LEU A 16 -9.90 8.32 9.92
C LEU A 16 -11.25 9.03 9.70
N ASN A 17 -12.33 8.28 9.59
CA ASN A 17 -13.66 8.83 9.39
C ASN A 17 -14.16 9.64 10.60
N SER A 18 -13.78 9.26 11.83
CA SER A 18 -14.14 9.97 13.07
C SER A 18 -13.24 11.17 13.37
N GLY A 19 -11.98 11.12 12.93
CA GLY A 19 -10.96 12.11 13.26
C GLY A 19 -10.98 13.42 12.48
N GLY A 20 -11.90 13.60 11.52
CA GLY A 20 -12.00 14.83 10.73
C GLY A 20 -10.84 15.07 9.77
N PHE A 21 -10.10 14.04 9.40
CA PHE A 21 -8.94 14.12 8.50
C PHE A 21 -9.30 14.27 7.01
N TRP A 22 -10.58 14.14 6.68
CA TRP A 22 -11.05 14.25 5.29
C TRP A 22 -11.35 15.69 4.91
N TYR A 23 -11.07 16.05 3.69
CA TYR A 23 -11.64 17.26 3.09
C TYR A 23 -13.16 17.11 3.02
N LYS A 24 -13.87 18.24 3.08
CA LYS A 24 -15.29 18.36 3.36
C LYS A 24 -16.22 17.38 2.66
N ASP A 25 -15.88 16.90 1.47
CA ASP A 25 -16.77 16.08 0.63
C ASP A 25 -16.12 14.75 0.18
N GLU A 26 -14.95 14.40 0.72
CA GLU A 26 -14.17 13.23 0.29
C GLU A 26 -14.25 12.05 1.28
N LYS A 27 -15.21 12.07 2.18
CA LYS A 27 -15.43 10.95 3.10
C LYS A 27 -15.67 9.66 2.31
N ILE A 28 -14.95 8.62 2.63
CA ILE A 28 -15.29 7.28 2.15
C ILE A 28 -16.63 6.90 2.76
N THR A 29 -17.68 7.07 1.96
CA THR A 29 -19.07 6.78 2.36
C THR A 29 -19.44 5.32 2.11
N SER A 30 -18.66 4.61 1.31
CA SER A 30 -18.86 3.18 1.08
C SER A 30 -18.53 2.39 2.33
N SER A 31 -19.45 1.54 2.77
CA SER A 31 -19.16 0.62 3.86
C SER A 31 -18.13 -0.41 3.42
N VAL A 32 -17.01 -0.47 4.11
CA VAL A 32 -16.03 -1.54 3.97
C VAL A 32 -16.29 -2.53 5.10
N GLY A 33 -16.72 -3.75 4.76
CA GLY A 33 -16.93 -4.83 5.71
C GLY A 33 -15.64 -5.54 6.07
N GLN A 34 -15.60 -6.20 7.21
CA GLN A 34 -14.54 -7.14 7.52
C GLN A 34 -14.69 -8.38 6.64
N TYR A 35 -13.59 -8.82 6.00
CA TYR A 35 -13.60 -9.99 5.14
C TYR A 35 -13.77 -11.27 5.96
N SER A 36 -14.72 -12.11 5.57
CA SER A 36 -15.01 -13.40 6.20
C SER A 36 -15.16 -14.56 5.20
N GLY A 37 -14.72 -14.34 3.95
CA GLY A 37 -14.75 -15.37 2.91
C GLY A 37 -15.79 -15.11 1.81
N GLU A 38 -16.18 -13.88 1.63
CA GLU A 38 -17.09 -13.46 0.57
C GLU A 38 -16.50 -13.73 -0.81
N LYS A 39 -17.37 -14.15 -1.74
CA LYS A 39 -16.96 -14.51 -3.12
C LYS A 39 -16.96 -13.33 -4.07
N ASP A 40 -17.76 -12.29 -3.78
CA ASP A 40 -17.98 -11.17 -4.67
C ASP A 40 -17.50 -9.87 -4.02
N GLY A 41 -16.58 -9.18 -4.66
CA GLY A 41 -16.14 -7.87 -4.21
C GLY A 41 -14.63 -7.66 -4.32
N ILE A 42 -14.18 -6.56 -3.73
CA ILE A 42 -12.75 -6.22 -3.62
C ILE A 42 -12.33 -6.35 -2.17
N VAL A 43 -11.23 -7.04 -1.94
CA VAL A 43 -10.66 -7.24 -0.61
C VAL A 43 -9.36 -6.45 -0.49
N PHE A 44 -9.29 -5.56 0.50
CA PHE A 44 -8.09 -4.79 0.80
C PHE A 44 -7.33 -5.44 1.97
N VAL A 45 -6.02 -5.55 1.83
CA VAL A 45 -5.13 -6.07 2.87
C VAL A 45 -4.16 -4.98 3.27
N SER A 46 -4.10 -4.65 4.55
CA SER A 46 -3.25 -3.58 5.10
C SER A 46 -1.75 -3.95 5.15
N ASP A 47 -1.42 -5.24 5.11
CA ASP A 47 -0.04 -5.73 5.03
C ASP A 47 0.36 -6.02 3.57
N PRO A 48 1.03 -5.10 2.88
CA PRO A 48 1.36 -5.25 1.45
C PRO A 48 2.36 -6.37 1.17
N GLN A 49 3.05 -6.86 2.20
CA GLN A 49 4.00 -7.96 2.08
C GLN A 49 3.42 -9.31 2.50
N LEU A 50 2.19 -9.33 3.01
CA LEU A 50 1.51 -10.51 3.52
C LEU A 50 2.37 -11.27 4.54
N ARG A 51 2.92 -10.56 5.54
CA ARG A 51 3.82 -11.14 6.54
C ARG A 51 3.07 -11.95 7.59
N SER A 52 1.85 -11.51 7.94
CA SER A 52 1.05 -12.20 8.94
C SER A 52 0.35 -13.43 8.35
N SER A 53 0.18 -14.46 9.16
CA SER A 53 -0.57 -15.67 8.76
C SER A 53 -2.02 -15.34 8.38
N ALA A 54 -2.64 -14.36 9.02
CA ALA A 54 -3.98 -13.92 8.69
C ALA A 54 -4.05 -13.31 7.28
N ALA A 55 -3.09 -12.43 6.92
CA ALA A 55 -3.01 -11.84 5.59
C ALA A 55 -2.72 -12.90 4.51
N GLN A 56 -1.86 -13.86 4.79
CA GLN A 56 -1.58 -14.98 3.89
C GLN A 56 -2.82 -15.84 3.66
N SER A 57 -3.49 -16.25 4.74
CA SER A 57 -4.72 -17.05 4.64
C SER A 57 -5.82 -16.32 3.87
N MET A 58 -5.96 -15.00 4.06
CA MET A 58 -6.92 -14.20 3.31
C MET A 58 -6.59 -14.18 1.82
N ALA A 59 -5.34 -13.96 1.43
CA ALA A 59 -4.91 -14.00 0.04
C ALA A 59 -5.12 -15.38 -0.60
N GLU A 60 -4.75 -16.44 0.11
CA GLU A 60 -4.97 -17.82 -0.35
C GLU A 60 -6.45 -18.16 -0.51
N GLN A 61 -7.30 -17.69 0.40
CA GLN A 61 -8.74 -17.89 0.30
C GLN A 61 -9.32 -17.20 -0.92
N VAL A 62 -8.97 -15.92 -1.16
CA VAL A 62 -9.40 -15.18 -2.36
C VAL A 62 -8.99 -15.92 -3.63
N LEU A 63 -7.74 -16.36 -3.70
CA LEU A 63 -7.22 -17.10 -4.87
C LEU A 63 -7.92 -18.45 -5.05
N SER A 64 -8.20 -19.18 -3.96
CA SER A 64 -8.90 -20.47 -4.01
C SER A 64 -10.34 -20.35 -4.50
N LEU A 65 -10.95 -19.20 -4.30
CA LEU A 65 -12.31 -18.87 -4.78
C LEU A 65 -12.33 -18.38 -6.24
N GLY A 66 -11.17 -18.39 -6.91
CA GLY A 66 -11.04 -17.94 -8.30
C GLY A 66 -10.82 -16.43 -8.44
N GLY A 67 -10.53 -15.73 -7.35
CA GLY A 67 -10.17 -14.32 -7.36
C GLY A 67 -8.75 -14.10 -7.88
N ALA A 68 -8.40 -12.83 -8.10
CA ALA A 68 -7.07 -12.38 -8.50
C ALA A 68 -6.45 -11.52 -7.39
N ALA A 69 -5.14 -11.60 -7.25
CA ALA A 69 -4.38 -10.74 -6.35
C ALA A 69 -3.64 -9.67 -7.14
N VAL A 70 -3.69 -8.42 -6.64
CA VAL A 70 -2.98 -7.28 -7.24
C VAL A 70 -2.09 -6.64 -6.18
N MET A 71 -0.80 -6.58 -6.45
CA MET A 71 0.20 -5.92 -5.60
C MET A 71 0.42 -4.49 -6.10
N THR A 72 0.21 -3.51 -5.23
CA THR A 72 0.29 -2.08 -5.60
C THR A 72 1.59 -1.41 -5.14
N GLY A 73 2.36 -2.08 -4.28
CA GLY A 73 3.59 -1.59 -3.69
C GLY A 73 4.84 -2.28 -4.22
N THR A 74 5.97 -2.00 -3.57
CA THR A 74 7.23 -2.69 -3.83
C THR A 74 7.22 -4.05 -3.14
N LEU A 75 7.64 -5.11 -3.85
CA LEU A 75 7.79 -6.43 -3.27
C LEU A 75 9.12 -6.54 -2.53
N GLU A 76 9.09 -7.06 -1.31
CA GLU A 76 10.29 -7.41 -0.56
C GLU A 76 10.70 -8.84 -0.89
N LYS A 77 11.99 -9.03 -1.11
CA LYS A 77 12.55 -10.34 -1.39
C LYS A 77 12.25 -11.34 -0.26
N GLY A 78 11.68 -12.47 -0.60
CA GLY A 78 11.27 -13.52 0.34
C GLY A 78 9.93 -13.27 1.04
N SER A 79 9.22 -12.18 0.72
CA SER A 79 7.86 -11.98 1.22
C SER A 79 6.87 -12.92 0.56
N PHE A 80 5.74 -13.17 1.22
CA PHE A 80 4.69 -14.00 0.64
C PHE A 80 4.09 -13.36 -0.63
N SER A 81 4.02 -12.03 -0.67
CA SER A 81 3.62 -11.28 -1.87
C SER A 81 4.55 -11.52 -3.05
N GLU A 82 5.88 -11.55 -2.81
CA GLU A 82 6.86 -11.86 -3.85
C GLU A 82 6.72 -13.31 -4.34
N ILE A 83 6.47 -14.25 -3.42
CA ILE A 83 6.24 -15.65 -3.77
C ILE A 83 5.01 -15.80 -4.66
N LEU A 84 3.87 -15.18 -4.32
CA LEU A 84 2.67 -15.21 -5.15
C LEU A 84 2.91 -14.61 -6.53
N PHE A 85 3.62 -13.49 -6.60
CA PHE A 85 3.96 -12.85 -7.86
C PHE A 85 4.87 -13.74 -8.72
N SER A 86 5.92 -14.32 -8.15
CA SER A 86 6.84 -15.21 -8.88
C SER A 86 6.18 -16.49 -9.37
N GLN A 87 5.12 -16.94 -8.70
CA GLN A 87 4.29 -18.08 -9.13
C GLN A 87 3.21 -17.71 -10.15
N GLY A 88 3.13 -16.46 -10.59
CA GLY A 88 2.08 -16.00 -11.51
C GLY A 88 0.68 -15.96 -10.89
N LYS A 89 0.58 -15.99 -9.55
CA LYS A 89 -0.69 -15.94 -8.80
C LYS A 89 -1.11 -14.52 -8.44
N ALA A 90 -0.26 -13.54 -8.68
CA ALA A 90 -0.54 -12.14 -8.43
C ALA A 90 0.01 -11.29 -9.58
N GLU A 91 -0.68 -10.19 -9.85
CA GLU A 91 -0.23 -9.16 -10.78
C GLU A 91 0.37 -7.97 -10.03
N MET A 92 1.26 -7.22 -10.69
CA MET A 92 1.83 -6.01 -10.17
C MET A 92 1.23 -4.81 -10.89
N LEU A 93 0.52 -3.97 -10.13
CA LEU A 93 0.10 -2.64 -10.58
C LEU A 93 0.79 -1.61 -9.69
N ARG A 94 1.96 -1.16 -10.09
CA ARG A 94 2.74 -0.23 -9.29
C ARG A 94 2.08 1.14 -9.23
N TYR A 95 1.65 1.53 -8.03
CA TYR A 95 1.17 2.87 -7.73
C TYR A 95 2.17 3.56 -6.78
N PRO A 96 3.15 4.32 -7.32
CA PRO A 96 4.18 4.93 -6.50
C PRO A 96 3.59 6.10 -5.70
N VAL A 97 3.61 6.01 -4.38
CA VAL A 97 3.23 7.08 -3.46
C VAL A 97 4.42 7.96 -3.05
N HIS A 98 5.64 7.55 -3.43
CA HIS A 98 6.88 8.28 -3.18
C HIS A 98 7.49 8.76 -4.50
N LEU A 99 8.17 9.90 -4.44
CA LEU A 99 8.93 10.41 -5.57
C LEU A 99 10.03 9.43 -5.96
N SER A 100 10.19 9.20 -7.27
CA SER A 100 11.40 8.56 -7.78
C SER A 100 12.61 9.51 -7.60
N TYR A 101 13.82 8.97 -7.68
CA TYR A 101 15.04 9.79 -7.62
C TYR A 101 15.05 10.92 -8.66
N ALA A 102 14.61 10.65 -9.88
CA ALA A 102 14.52 11.64 -10.93
C ALA A 102 13.49 12.75 -10.63
N GLN A 103 12.36 12.39 -10.07
CA GLN A 103 11.34 13.35 -9.62
C GLN A 103 11.82 14.17 -8.43
N PHE A 104 12.51 13.53 -7.47
CA PHE A 104 13.11 14.21 -6.34
C PHE A 104 14.17 15.23 -6.81
N ARG A 105 15.09 14.85 -7.69
CA ARG A 105 16.06 15.76 -8.28
C ARG A 105 15.39 16.94 -8.97
N ARG A 106 14.41 16.67 -9.83
CA ARG A 106 13.67 17.72 -10.53
C ARG A 106 13.00 18.70 -9.55
N LEU A 107 12.41 18.17 -8.47
CA LEU A 107 11.80 18.99 -7.42
C LEU A 107 12.85 19.92 -6.76
N THR A 108 14.03 19.39 -6.41
CA THR A 108 15.10 20.15 -5.75
C THR A 108 15.77 21.14 -6.69
N GLU A 109 15.91 20.83 -7.98
CA GLU A 109 16.46 21.73 -9.00
C GLU A 109 15.52 22.89 -9.36
N GLN A 110 14.21 22.69 -9.22
CA GLN A 110 13.20 23.71 -9.54
C GLN A 110 12.81 24.60 -8.36
N ASN A 111 13.33 24.34 -7.17
CA ASN A 111 13.00 25.07 -5.96
C ASN A 111 14.23 25.40 -5.14
N GLU A 112 14.25 26.58 -4.56
CA GLU A 112 15.32 27.05 -3.67
C GLU A 112 15.09 26.57 -2.23
N PHE A 113 15.42 25.31 -1.94
CA PHE A 113 15.39 24.80 -0.57
C PHE A 113 16.69 25.10 0.16
N LYS A 114 16.61 25.63 1.37
CA LYS A 114 17.79 25.84 2.23
C LYS A 114 18.44 24.51 2.65
N ARG A 115 17.64 23.47 2.79
CA ARG A 115 18.09 22.13 3.16
C ARG A 115 17.10 21.10 2.65
N THR A 116 17.59 20.01 2.09
CA THR A 116 16.79 18.88 1.67
C THR A 116 17.32 17.60 2.33
N VAL A 117 16.44 16.88 3.03
CA VAL A 117 16.78 15.62 3.67
C VAL A 117 15.92 14.54 3.03
N PRO A 118 16.51 13.62 2.25
CA PRO A 118 15.79 12.49 1.71
C PRO A 118 15.44 11.52 2.85
N TYR A 119 14.20 11.05 2.85
CA TYR A 119 13.67 10.14 3.85
C TYR A 119 13.24 8.83 3.20
N HIS A 120 13.43 7.71 3.87
CA HIS A 120 13.12 6.36 3.37
C HIS A 120 13.85 5.96 2.07
N SER A 121 15.00 6.53 1.78
CA SER A 121 15.77 6.16 0.59
C SER A 121 17.05 5.43 0.96
N LYS A 122 17.22 4.21 0.43
CA LYS A 122 18.49 3.48 0.53
C LYS A 122 19.61 4.08 -0.32
N ALA A 123 19.27 4.96 -1.26
CA ALA A 123 20.24 5.65 -2.12
C ALA A 123 20.98 6.77 -1.40
N PHE A 124 20.46 7.18 -0.24
CA PHE A 124 21.06 8.24 0.56
C PHE A 124 21.49 7.61 1.89
N THR A 125 22.75 7.31 2.03
CA THR A 125 23.34 7.01 3.31
C THR A 125 23.39 8.30 4.16
N SER A 126 23.33 8.15 5.47
CA SER A 126 23.22 9.23 6.47
C SER A 126 24.26 10.35 6.38
N GLU A 127 25.27 10.22 5.52
CA GLU A 127 26.37 11.16 5.35
C GLU A 127 26.21 12.16 4.19
N ARG A 128 25.15 12.04 3.39
CA ARG A 128 24.92 13.00 2.29
C ARG A 128 23.76 13.92 2.62
N THR A 129 24.05 14.92 3.43
CA THR A 129 23.28 16.16 3.43
C THR A 129 23.61 16.86 2.12
N ILE A 130 22.63 17.00 1.24
CA ILE A 130 22.80 17.84 0.06
C ILE A 130 22.50 19.26 0.51
N GLU A 131 23.54 20.05 0.74
CA GLU A 131 23.43 21.50 0.89
C GLU A 131 23.38 22.11 -0.52
N PHE A 132 22.35 22.89 -0.78
CA PHE A 132 22.21 23.69 -1.99
C PHE A 132 22.56 25.14 -1.70
#